data_f5bd003af770691a1a813c3bb166cc0e
#
_entry.id   f5bd003af770691a1a813c3bb166cc0e
#
_cell.length_a   1.000
_cell.length_b   1.000
_cell.length_c   1.000
_cell.angle_alpha   90.00
_cell.angle_beta   90.00
_cell.angle_gamma   90.00
#
_symmetry.space_group_name_H-M   'P 1'
#
loop_
_entity.id
_entity.type
_entity.pdbx_description
1 polymer ?
#
loop_
_entity_poly.entity_id
_entity_poly.type
_entity_poly.pdbx_seq_one_letter_code
_entity_poly.pdbx_strand_id
1 'polypeptide(L)'
;YGNKGFAIRGVDENRVSISVDGLPQAETETNVVFSSYGLINSARPQFETEFIKKVEIKKGASSFEHGTGALGGAVNFETKEAHTMIEPGRIYGIQGKIGGDNMAKGRIYSLGGAVVYKGIEALALYAERTGHEVRNFGTGELRRSIFATRPDPMEYRQQSFLGKIAYRWGDHKLTASYYSQNKVTDSEVWSMEPAYVLTSQHEPYYYGHDQVLTRRYDVNYRFTPLESSWLNQLNIYVNGQQSFLDADTRS
;
A
#
# COMPACT_ATOMS: atom_id res chain seq x y z
N TYR A 1 9.76 -1.47 11.99
CA TYR A 1 9.35 -0.13 11.61
C TYR A 1 9.44 0.05 10.11
N GLY A 2 8.57 0.90 9.54
CA GLY A 2 8.58 1.31 8.15
C GLY A 2 7.76 0.43 7.22
N ASN A 3 7.55 0.93 6.02
CA ASN A 3 6.90 0.19 4.94
C ASN A 3 7.88 -0.87 4.42
N LYS A 4 7.50 -2.13 4.48
CA LYS A 4 8.33 -3.22 3.96
C LYS A 4 8.08 -3.35 2.48
N GLY A 5 9.15 -3.34 1.68
CA GLY A 5 9.12 -3.68 0.27
C GLY A 5 8.89 -5.18 0.02
N PHE A 6 8.85 -5.56 -1.24
CA PHE A 6 8.82 -6.97 -1.64
C PHE A 6 10.24 -7.45 -1.90
N ALA A 7 10.57 -8.64 -1.39
CA ALA A 7 11.82 -9.33 -1.70
C ALA A 7 11.55 -10.47 -2.69
N ILE A 8 12.27 -10.49 -3.81
CA ILE A 8 12.20 -11.56 -4.81
C ILE A 8 13.59 -12.18 -4.94
N ARG A 9 13.76 -13.44 -4.55
CA ARG A 9 15.03 -14.18 -4.59
C ARG A 9 16.20 -13.45 -3.89
N GLY A 10 15.93 -12.83 -2.74
CA GLY A 10 16.92 -12.06 -1.98
C GLY A 10 17.24 -10.66 -2.54
N VAL A 11 16.56 -10.25 -3.60
CA VAL A 11 16.61 -8.89 -4.13
C VAL A 11 15.38 -8.14 -3.61
N ASP A 12 15.58 -7.07 -2.88
CA ASP A 12 14.54 -6.30 -2.19
C ASP A 12 14.62 -4.79 -2.49
N GLU A 13 13.83 -4.01 -1.81
CA GLU A 13 13.77 -2.55 -1.90
C GLU A 13 13.44 -2.04 -3.32
N ASN A 14 14.17 -1.03 -3.79
CA ASN A 14 13.98 -0.38 -5.09
C ASN A 14 14.31 -1.26 -6.29
N ARG A 15 14.84 -2.46 -6.06
CA ARG A 15 15.20 -3.42 -7.10
C ARG A 15 14.04 -4.32 -7.52
N VAL A 16 12.88 -4.21 -6.85
CA VAL A 16 11.62 -4.84 -7.25
C VAL A 16 10.65 -3.75 -7.68
N SER A 17 10.25 -3.74 -8.95
CA SER A 17 9.26 -2.78 -9.44
C SER A 17 7.87 -3.11 -8.88
N ILE A 18 7.17 -2.11 -8.36
CA ILE A 18 5.79 -2.25 -7.88
C ILE A 18 4.90 -1.33 -8.72
N SER A 19 3.83 -1.89 -9.27
CA SER A 19 2.82 -1.14 -10.02
C SER A 19 1.42 -1.48 -9.53
N VAL A 20 0.51 -0.54 -9.73
CA VAL A 20 -0.92 -0.71 -9.48
C VAL A 20 -1.66 -0.30 -10.73
N ASP A 21 -2.46 -1.22 -11.28
CA ASP A 21 -3.15 -1.08 -12.58
C ASP A 21 -2.17 -0.71 -13.73
N GLY A 22 -0.95 -1.30 -13.69
CA GLY A 22 0.11 -1.06 -14.67
C GLY A 22 0.91 0.25 -14.49
N LEU A 23 0.58 1.07 -13.51
CA LEU A 23 1.25 2.33 -13.24
C LEU A 23 2.25 2.20 -12.07
N PRO A 24 3.51 2.63 -12.23
CA PRO A 24 4.51 2.54 -11.18
C PRO A 24 4.06 3.23 -9.91
N GLN A 25 4.34 2.61 -8.77
CA GLN A 25 4.08 3.20 -7.46
C GLN A 25 5.25 4.09 -7.05
N ALA A 26 4.95 5.31 -6.59
CA ALA A 26 5.99 6.21 -6.09
C ALA A 26 6.69 5.63 -4.85
N GLU A 27 7.96 5.94 -4.74
CA GLU A 27 8.76 5.64 -3.56
C GLU A 27 8.50 6.67 -2.48
N THR A 28 8.48 6.23 -1.23
CA THR A 28 8.46 7.09 -0.06
C THR A 28 9.74 6.87 0.74
N GLU A 29 10.31 7.93 1.25
CA GLU A 29 11.41 7.81 2.20
C GLU A 29 10.90 7.20 3.50
N THR A 30 11.70 6.34 4.12
CA THR A 30 11.45 5.84 5.46
C THR A 30 11.93 6.85 6.49
N ASN A 31 11.35 6.78 7.68
CA ASN A 31 11.61 7.63 8.81
C ASN A 31 13.12 7.85 9.05
N VAL A 32 13.50 9.09 9.33
CA VAL A 32 14.87 9.62 9.55
C VAL A 32 15.64 8.87 10.65
N VAL A 33 14.96 8.24 11.61
CA VAL A 33 15.61 7.46 12.68
C VAL A 33 16.50 6.35 12.12
N PHE A 34 16.11 5.72 11.01
CA PHE A 34 16.95 4.71 10.36
C PHE A 34 18.10 5.30 9.55
N SER A 35 17.99 6.54 9.09
CA SER A 35 19.08 7.22 8.37
C SER A 35 20.28 7.51 9.29
N SER A 36 20.04 7.71 10.57
CA SER A 36 21.11 7.89 11.59
C SER A 36 21.99 6.65 11.75
N TYR A 37 21.51 5.48 11.36
CA TYR A 37 22.27 4.23 11.32
C TYR A 37 22.79 3.85 9.95
N GLY A 38 22.71 4.75 8.96
CA GLY A 38 23.12 4.47 7.58
C GLY A 38 22.18 3.53 6.82
N LEU A 39 21.01 3.24 7.38
CA LEU A 39 19.98 2.41 6.76
C LEU A 39 18.96 3.33 6.07
N ILE A 40 19.29 3.81 4.90
CA ILE A 40 18.34 4.54 4.04
C ILE A 40 17.53 3.47 3.30
N ASN A 41 16.35 3.18 3.79
CA ASN A 41 15.40 2.32 3.09
C ASN A 41 14.34 3.19 2.43
N SER A 42 14.35 3.28 1.12
CA SER A 42 13.19 3.78 0.40
C SER A 42 12.12 2.68 0.39
N ALA A 43 11.01 2.96 1.02
CA ALA A 43 9.89 2.05 1.06
C ALA A 43 8.78 2.58 0.16
N ARG A 44 8.01 1.66 -0.42
CA ARG A 44 6.79 2.00 -1.15
C ARG A 44 5.59 1.82 -0.24
N PRO A 45 4.63 2.76 -0.22
CA PRO A 45 3.43 2.61 0.60
C PRO A 45 2.71 1.32 0.20
N GLN A 46 2.29 0.55 1.18
CA GLN A 46 1.51 -0.66 0.93
C GLN A 46 0.14 -0.25 0.41
N PHE A 47 -0.27 -0.79 -0.73
CA PHE A 47 -1.60 -0.62 -1.27
C PHE A 47 -2.62 -1.45 -0.46
N GLU A 48 -3.86 -0.94 -0.30
CA GLU A 48 -4.90 -1.65 0.45
C GLU A 48 -5.30 -2.97 -0.23
N THR A 49 -5.03 -4.08 0.43
CA THR A 49 -5.23 -5.42 -0.13
C THR A 49 -6.69 -5.78 -0.39
N GLU A 50 -7.64 -5.16 0.34
CA GLU A 50 -9.07 -5.37 0.10
C GLU A 50 -9.55 -4.81 -1.25
N PHE A 51 -8.78 -3.92 -1.85
CA PHE A 51 -9.10 -3.33 -3.15
C PHE A 51 -8.49 -4.10 -4.33
N ILE A 52 -7.65 -5.11 -4.04
CA ILE A 52 -6.94 -5.89 -5.04
C ILE A 52 -7.84 -7.02 -5.55
N LYS A 53 -7.89 -7.16 -6.86
CA LYS A 53 -8.53 -8.27 -7.58
C LYS A 53 -7.52 -9.37 -7.90
N LYS A 54 -6.29 -8.98 -8.32
CA LYS A 54 -5.26 -9.90 -8.80
C LYS A 54 -3.87 -9.34 -8.48
N VAL A 55 -2.94 -10.24 -8.20
CA VAL A 55 -1.53 -9.92 -8.06
C VAL A 55 -0.76 -10.72 -9.10
N GLU A 56 0.02 -10.03 -9.93
CA GLU A 56 0.94 -10.63 -10.88
C GLU A 56 2.38 -10.44 -10.41
N ILE A 57 3.13 -11.54 -10.32
CA ILE A 57 4.53 -11.50 -9.91
C ILE A 57 5.38 -12.04 -11.05
N LYS A 58 6.23 -11.19 -11.62
CA LYS A 58 7.25 -11.56 -12.59
C LYS A 58 8.60 -11.65 -11.88
N LYS A 59 9.24 -12.81 -11.97
CA LYS A 59 10.55 -13.09 -11.37
C LYS A 59 11.65 -12.89 -12.39
N GLY A 60 12.75 -12.26 -11.98
CA GLY A 60 13.91 -11.97 -12.83
C GLY A 60 13.91 -10.55 -13.38
N ALA A 61 15.01 -10.18 -14.05
CA ALA A 61 15.15 -8.84 -14.60
C ALA A 61 14.09 -8.59 -15.68
N SER A 62 13.21 -7.61 -15.44
CA SER A 62 12.13 -7.20 -16.32
C SER A 62 12.10 -5.68 -16.54
N SER A 63 13.27 -5.03 -16.40
CA SER A 63 13.41 -3.58 -16.52
C SER A 63 12.96 -3.02 -17.86
N PHE A 64 13.02 -3.82 -18.92
CA PHE A 64 12.57 -3.41 -20.25
C PHE A 64 11.04 -3.25 -20.34
N GLU A 65 10.28 -4.07 -19.60
CA GLU A 65 8.80 -4.03 -19.60
C GLU A 65 8.23 -3.14 -18.49
N HIS A 66 8.95 -3.01 -17.37
CA HIS A 66 8.43 -2.41 -16.13
C HIS A 66 9.23 -1.21 -15.61
N GLY A 67 10.16 -0.68 -16.41
CA GLY A 67 10.96 0.50 -16.10
C GLY A 67 12.14 0.26 -15.15
N THR A 68 12.80 1.35 -14.76
CA THR A 68 13.95 1.32 -13.86
C THR A 68 13.57 0.73 -12.50
N GLY A 69 14.41 -0.16 -11.96
CA GLY A 69 14.18 -0.78 -10.65
C GLY A 69 13.68 -2.23 -10.67
N ALA A 70 13.38 -2.82 -11.84
CA ALA A 70 12.92 -4.21 -11.94
C ALA A 70 14.06 -5.23 -12.10
N LEU A 71 15.16 -5.09 -11.35
CA LEU A 71 16.30 -6.02 -11.40
C LEU A 71 15.99 -7.38 -10.77
N GLY A 72 15.25 -7.38 -9.67
CA GLY A 72 14.82 -8.60 -8.97
C GLY A 72 13.52 -9.17 -9.49
N GLY A 73 12.71 -8.35 -10.14
CA GLY A 73 11.40 -8.71 -10.64
C GLY A 73 10.41 -7.55 -10.57
N ALA A 74 9.14 -7.86 -10.88
CA ALA A 74 8.05 -6.89 -10.83
C ALA A 74 6.82 -7.50 -10.14
N VAL A 75 6.11 -6.67 -9.38
CA VAL A 75 4.81 -6.99 -8.77
C VAL A 75 3.79 -5.99 -9.28
N ASN A 76 2.76 -6.47 -9.97
CA ASN A 76 1.64 -5.65 -10.42
C ASN A 76 0.37 -6.04 -9.67
N PHE A 77 -0.27 -5.06 -9.06
CA PHE A 77 -1.57 -5.18 -8.40
C PHE A 77 -2.65 -4.68 -9.36
N GLU A 78 -3.61 -5.53 -9.68
CA GLU A 78 -4.83 -5.12 -10.37
C GLU A 78 -5.92 -4.85 -9.35
N THR A 79 -6.51 -3.66 -9.39
CA THR A 79 -7.59 -3.30 -8.47
C THR A 79 -8.94 -3.80 -8.97
N LYS A 80 -9.89 -3.94 -8.05
CA LYS A 80 -11.26 -4.34 -8.36
C LYS A 80 -11.90 -3.38 -9.36
N GLU A 81 -12.77 -3.92 -10.20
CA GLU A 81 -13.61 -3.19 -11.14
C GLU A 81 -15.09 -3.45 -10.82
N ALA A 82 -15.98 -2.56 -11.29
CA ALA A 82 -17.41 -2.67 -10.97
C ALA A 82 -18.01 -4.05 -11.29
N HIS A 83 -17.70 -4.59 -12.45
CA HIS A 83 -18.23 -5.89 -12.88
C HIS A 83 -17.72 -7.07 -12.03
N THR A 84 -16.59 -6.93 -11.31
CA THR A 84 -16.07 -8.00 -10.44
C THR A 84 -16.83 -8.12 -9.11
N MET A 85 -17.64 -7.13 -8.78
CA MET A 85 -18.45 -7.08 -7.55
C MET A 85 -19.93 -7.36 -7.79
N ILE A 86 -20.35 -7.52 -9.05
CA ILE A 86 -21.74 -7.66 -9.43
C ILE A 86 -21.98 -9.07 -9.94
N GLU A 87 -22.97 -9.76 -9.36
CA GLU A 87 -23.38 -11.09 -9.81
C GLU A 87 -23.98 -11.04 -11.23
N PRO A 88 -23.82 -12.09 -12.04
CA PRO A 88 -24.44 -12.18 -13.37
C PRO A 88 -25.94 -11.88 -13.35
N GLY A 89 -26.38 -11.01 -14.24
CA GLY A 89 -27.79 -10.62 -14.35
C GLY A 89 -28.22 -9.47 -13.42
N ARG A 90 -27.34 -8.99 -12.55
CA ARG A 90 -27.62 -7.81 -11.70
C ARG A 90 -26.94 -6.55 -12.25
N ILE A 91 -27.45 -5.39 -11.87
CA ILE A 91 -26.90 -4.08 -12.24
C ILE A 91 -26.12 -3.43 -11.10
N TYR A 92 -26.21 -3.94 -9.89
CA TYR A 92 -25.45 -3.45 -8.72
C TYR A 92 -25.01 -4.59 -7.83
N GLY A 93 -23.99 -4.34 -7.03
CA GLY A 93 -23.48 -5.23 -6.01
C GLY A 93 -22.95 -4.45 -4.80
N ILE A 94 -23.09 -5.06 -3.63
CA ILE A 94 -22.55 -4.52 -2.37
C ILE A 94 -21.77 -5.62 -1.69
N GLN A 95 -20.61 -5.31 -1.14
CA GLN A 95 -19.76 -6.23 -0.41
C GLN A 95 -19.30 -5.61 0.91
N GLY A 96 -19.46 -6.32 2.01
CA GLY A 96 -18.90 -5.95 3.31
C GLY A 96 -18.01 -7.06 3.86
N LYS A 97 -16.97 -6.70 4.60
CA LYS A 97 -16.07 -7.62 5.30
C LYS A 97 -15.68 -7.07 6.65
N ILE A 98 -15.69 -7.95 7.65
CA ILE A 98 -15.15 -7.71 8.98
C ILE A 98 -14.17 -8.84 9.27
N GLY A 99 -12.98 -8.52 9.73
CA GLY A 99 -11.97 -9.50 10.06
C GLY A 99 -11.09 -9.05 11.21
N GLY A 100 -10.34 -10.00 11.75
CA GLY A 100 -9.36 -9.72 12.81
C GLY A 100 -8.33 -10.83 12.90
N ASP A 101 -7.18 -10.49 13.49
CA ASP A 101 -6.11 -11.42 13.80
C ASP A 101 -5.62 -11.21 15.24
N ASN A 102 -5.03 -12.25 15.80
CA ASN A 102 -4.50 -12.21 17.18
C ASN A 102 -2.98 -11.96 17.22
N MET A 103 -2.29 -11.97 16.10
CA MET A 103 -0.84 -11.75 16.06
C MET A 103 -0.50 -10.28 16.32
N ALA A 104 -1.18 -9.38 15.63
CA ALA A 104 -1.05 -7.94 15.79
C ALA A 104 -2.29 -7.30 16.44
N LYS A 105 -3.20 -8.10 17.04
CA LYS A 105 -4.52 -7.64 17.50
C LYS A 105 -5.24 -6.82 16.42
N GLY A 106 -5.00 -7.21 15.17
CA GLY A 106 -5.46 -6.50 13.99
C GLY A 106 -6.97 -6.59 13.81
N ARG A 107 -7.57 -5.52 13.30
CA ARG A 107 -8.97 -5.48 12.88
C ARG A 107 -9.06 -4.87 11.50
N ILE A 108 -9.98 -5.37 10.69
CA ILE A 108 -10.30 -4.81 9.39
C ILE A 108 -11.81 -4.68 9.24
N TYR A 109 -12.22 -3.54 8.72
CA TYR A 109 -13.56 -3.27 8.24
C TYR A 109 -13.47 -2.83 6.79
N SER A 110 -14.23 -3.43 5.90
CA SER A 110 -14.32 -2.95 4.52
C SER A 110 -15.76 -2.96 4.03
N LEU A 111 -16.09 -1.98 3.24
CA LEU A 111 -17.39 -1.83 2.59
C LEU A 111 -17.18 -1.36 1.16
N GLY A 112 -17.92 -1.92 0.23
CA GLY A 112 -17.86 -1.51 -1.16
C GLY A 112 -19.19 -1.68 -1.87
N GLY A 113 -19.39 -0.85 -2.90
CA GLY A 113 -20.54 -0.92 -3.78
C GLY A 113 -20.14 -0.66 -5.21
N ALA A 114 -20.86 -1.29 -6.13
CA ALA A 114 -20.65 -1.13 -7.56
C ALA A 114 -21.98 -1.10 -8.31
N VAL A 115 -21.99 -0.40 -9.45
CA VAL A 115 -23.11 -0.36 -10.39
C VAL A 115 -22.61 -0.43 -11.83
N VAL A 116 -23.33 -1.18 -12.67
CA VAL A 116 -23.13 -1.23 -14.13
C VAL A 116 -24.49 -1.04 -14.80
N TYR A 117 -24.64 0.06 -15.53
CA TYR A 117 -25.89 0.37 -16.19
C TYR A 117 -25.66 1.21 -17.45
N LYS A 118 -26.18 0.76 -18.61
CA LYS A 118 -26.15 1.47 -19.90
C LYS A 118 -24.76 2.04 -20.25
N GLY A 119 -23.71 1.24 -20.11
CA GLY A 119 -22.33 1.66 -20.41
C GLY A 119 -21.63 2.43 -19.31
N ILE A 120 -22.33 2.81 -18.24
CA ILE A 120 -21.74 3.41 -17.05
C ILE A 120 -21.33 2.29 -16.09
N GLU A 121 -20.08 2.32 -15.63
CA GLU A 121 -19.55 1.46 -14.57
C GLU A 121 -19.09 2.37 -13.43
N ALA A 122 -19.52 2.14 -12.22
CA ALA A 122 -19.04 2.88 -11.05
C ALA A 122 -18.77 1.94 -9.88
N LEU A 123 -17.71 2.24 -9.11
CA LEU A 123 -17.24 1.47 -7.97
C LEU A 123 -16.79 2.44 -6.88
N ALA A 124 -17.15 2.15 -5.64
CA ALA A 124 -16.60 2.81 -4.44
C ALA A 124 -16.28 1.76 -3.38
N LEU A 125 -15.05 1.79 -2.85
CA LEU A 125 -14.55 0.91 -1.80
C LEU A 125 -13.95 1.73 -0.67
N TYR A 126 -14.23 1.33 0.55
CA TYR A 126 -13.62 1.86 1.77
C TYR A 126 -13.09 0.70 2.61
N ALA A 127 -11.93 0.90 3.22
CA ALA A 127 -11.38 -0.04 4.20
C ALA A 127 -10.70 0.72 5.34
N GLU A 128 -10.87 0.20 6.55
CA GLU A 128 -10.17 0.67 7.74
C GLU A 128 -9.48 -0.53 8.40
N ARG A 129 -8.19 -0.35 8.71
CA ARG A 129 -7.37 -1.30 9.46
C ARG A 129 -6.83 -0.64 10.71
N THR A 130 -6.85 -1.38 11.80
CA THR A 130 -6.12 -1.05 13.02
C THR A 130 -5.30 -2.24 13.44
N GLY A 131 -4.21 -2.02 14.14
CA GLY A 131 -3.39 -3.09 14.68
C GLY A 131 -2.26 -2.54 15.54
N HIS A 132 -1.54 -3.47 16.16
CA HIS A 132 -0.41 -3.21 17.04
C HIS A 132 0.84 -3.88 16.48
N GLU A 133 1.93 -3.84 17.24
CA GLU A 133 3.14 -4.60 16.95
C GLU A 133 2.84 -6.11 16.84
N VAL A 134 3.52 -6.78 15.91
CA VAL A 134 3.42 -8.24 15.78
C VAL A 134 4.15 -8.88 16.97
N ARG A 135 3.46 -9.71 17.73
CA ARG A 135 4.05 -10.43 18.87
C ARG A 135 5.09 -11.43 18.36
N ASN A 136 6.20 -11.50 19.08
CA ASN A 136 7.22 -12.53 18.91
C ASN A 136 7.33 -13.39 20.19
N PHE A 137 8.19 -14.41 20.17
CA PHE A 137 8.47 -15.28 21.30
C PHE A 137 9.59 -14.73 22.23
N GLY A 138 9.96 -13.46 22.10
CA GLY A 138 10.96 -12.81 22.95
C GLY A 138 10.54 -12.82 24.43
N THR A 139 11.37 -13.39 25.28
CA THR A 139 11.14 -13.52 26.73
C THR A 139 12.10 -12.68 27.56
N GLY A 140 12.96 -11.86 26.91
CA GLY A 140 14.00 -11.09 27.57
C GLY A 140 13.46 -10.23 28.70
N GLU A 141 14.17 -10.20 29.82
CA GLU A 141 13.84 -9.40 31.03
C GLU A 141 13.97 -7.90 30.74
N LEU A 142 14.93 -7.53 29.88
CA LEU A 142 15.15 -6.16 29.45
C LEU A 142 14.06 -5.75 28.44
N ARG A 143 13.13 -4.92 28.89
CA ARG A 143 12.05 -4.39 28.03
C ARG A 143 12.47 -3.19 27.21
N ARG A 144 13.40 -2.38 27.75
CA ARG A 144 13.89 -1.13 27.17
C ARG A 144 15.41 -1.21 27.06
N SER A 145 15.92 -1.56 25.89
CA SER A 145 17.34 -1.64 25.61
C SER A 145 17.57 -2.09 24.17
N ILE A 146 18.76 -1.78 23.63
CA ILE A 146 19.26 -2.35 22.37
C ILE A 146 19.35 -3.89 22.40
N PHE A 147 19.27 -4.51 23.57
CA PHE A 147 19.22 -5.97 23.76
C PHE A 147 17.79 -6.50 23.93
N ALA A 148 16.77 -5.64 23.77
CA ALA A 148 15.38 -6.06 23.87
C ALA A 148 15.06 -7.13 22.82
N THR A 149 14.46 -8.23 23.26
CA THR A 149 14.00 -9.30 22.35
C THR A 149 12.53 -9.20 22.02
N ARG A 150 11.79 -8.33 22.69
CA ARG A 150 10.39 -8.02 22.39
C ARG A 150 10.32 -6.89 21.38
N PRO A 151 9.33 -6.89 20.47
CA PRO A 151 9.11 -5.77 19.56
C PRO A 151 8.73 -4.52 20.35
N ASP A 152 9.12 -3.38 19.83
CA ASP A 152 8.71 -2.08 20.34
C ASP A 152 7.18 -1.91 20.22
N PRO A 153 6.54 -1.32 21.25
CA PRO A 153 5.11 -1.05 21.17
C PRO A 153 4.78 -0.17 19.96
N MET A 154 3.79 -0.57 19.21
CA MET A 154 3.33 0.16 18.04
C MET A 154 1.81 0.00 17.89
N GLU A 155 1.14 1.09 17.60
CA GLU A 155 -0.26 1.10 17.21
C GLU A 155 -0.41 1.81 15.86
N TYR A 156 -1.25 1.28 14.98
CA TYR A 156 -1.52 1.95 13.71
C TYR A 156 -3.00 1.93 13.36
N ARG A 157 -3.41 2.97 12.65
CA ARG A 157 -4.70 3.07 11.98
C ARG A 157 -4.49 3.46 10.53
N GLN A 158 -5.09 2.71 9.63
CA GLN A 158 -5.05 2.96 8.19
C GLN A 158 -6.47 3.06 7.66
N GLN A 159 -6.77 4.13 6.94
CA GLN A 159 -8.01 4.35 6.23
C GLN A 159 -7.73 4.48 4.76
N SER A 160 -8.46 3.73 3.94
CA SER A 160 -8.24 3.67 2.50
C SER A 160 -9.56 3.81 1.75
N PHE A 161 -9.52 4.50 0.62
CA PHE A 161 -10.64 4.70 -0.28
C PHE A 161 -10.20 4.48 -1.73
N LEU A 162 -11.04 3.81 -2.51
CA LEU A 162 -10.92 3.69 -3.97
C LEU A 162 -12.26 3.98 -4.61
N GLY A 163 -12.28 4.99 -5.49
CA GLY A 163 -13.42 5.29 -6.37
C GLY A 163 -13.02 5.12 -7.83
N LYS A 164 -13.87 4.46 -8.62
CA LYS A 164 -13.71 4.36 -10.07
C LYS A 164 -15.03 4.67 -10.77
N ILE A 165 -14.96 5.38 -11.87
CA ILE A 165 -16.07 5.57 -12.78
C ILE A 165 -15.58 5.33 -14.21
N ALA A 166 -16.35 4.62 -15.01
CA ALA A 166 -16.06 4.42 -16.41
C ALA A 166 -17.31 4.58 -17.25
N TYR A 167 -17.12 5.03 -18.47
CA TYR A 167 -18.16 5.11 -19.48
C TYR A 167 -17.69 4.44 -20.78
N ARG A 168 -18.51 3.54 -21.28
CA ARG A 168 -18.27 2.80 -22.52
C ARG A 168 -19.30 3.19 -23.58
N TRP A 169 -18.80 3.56 -24.74
CA TRP A 169 -19.64 3.84 -25.91
C TRP A 169 -18.99 3.27 -27.18
N GLY A 170 -19.66 2.34 -27.85
CA GLY A 170 -19.09 1.60 -28.98
C GLY A 170 -17.75 0.96 -28.59
N ASP A 171 -16.72 1.25 -29.36
CA ASP A 171 -15.35 0.73 -29.18
C ASP A 171 -14.50 1.54 -28.20
N HIS A 172 -15.10 2.53 -27.53
CA HIS A 172 -14.40 3.44 -26.63
C HIS A 172 -14.74 3.16 -25.17
N LYS A 173 -13.75 3.32 -24.28
CA LYS A 173 -13.92 3.30 -22.82
C LYS A 173 -13.09 4.42 -22.20
N LEU A 174 -13.72 5.29 -21.44
CA LEU A 174 -13.06 6.28 -20.58
C LEU A 174 -13.21 5.84 -19.12
N THR A 175 -12.12 5.80 -18.39
CA THR A 175 -12.11 5.43 -16.97
C THR A 175 -11.40 6.53 -16.18
N ALA A 176 -11.98 6.97 -15.08
CA ALA A 176 -11.33 7.80 -14.10
C ALA A 176 -11.30 7.06 -12.74
N SER A 177 -10.20 7.13 -12.03
CA SER A 177 -10.05 6.55 -10.71
C SER A 177 -9.39 7.49 -9.72
N TYR A 178 -9.76 7.35 -8.47
CA TYR A 178 -9.18 8.06 -7.33
C TYR A 178 -8.91 7.07 -6.20
N TYR A 179 -7.68 7.08 -5.69
CA TYR A 179 -7.26 6.33 -4.53
C TYR A 179 -6.72 7.28 -3.47
N SER A 180 -7.08 7.03 -2.22
CA SER A 180 -6.51 7.72 -1.06
C SER A 180 -6.26 6.74 0.06
N GLN A 181 -5.11 6.86 0.72
CA GLN A 181 -4.78 6.11 1.92
C GLN A 181 -4.13 7.04 2.94
N ASN A 182 -4.66 7.05 4.14
CA ASN A 182 -4.08 7.71 5.29
C ASN A 182 -3.71 6.65 6.34
N LYS A 183 -2.44 6.59 6.72
CA LYS A 183 -1.93 5.70 7.75
C LYS A 183 -1.27 6.52 8.83
N VAL A 184 -1.75 6.38 10.05
CA VAL A 184 -1.14 6.96 11.25
C VAL A 184 -0.52 5.82 12.05
N THR A 185 0.68 6.00 12.54
CA THR A 185 1.42 5.02 13.34
C THR A 185 2.03 5.72 14.54
N ASP A 186 1.66 5.27 15.73
CA ASP A 186 2.24 5.66 17.00
C ASP A 186 3.18 4.55 17.47
N SER A 187 4.39 4.91 17.90
CA SER A 187 5.39 3.94 18.31
C SER A 187 6.24 4.43 19.46
N GLU A 188 6.58 3.52 20.38
CA GLU A 188 7.55 3.74 21.45
C GLU A 188 8.82 2.98 21.07
N VAL A 189 9.96 3.68 20.92
CA VAL A 189 11.20 3.06 20.40
C VAL A 189 12.09 2.60 21.55
N TRP A 190 11.64 1.58 22.27
CA TRP A 190 12.36 1.02 23.42
C TRP A 190 13.68 0.35 23.06
N SER A 191 13.77 -0.19 21.84
CA SER A 191 14.99 -0.84 21.34
C SER A 191 16.15 0.12 21.11
N MET A 192 15.90 1.42 21.06
CA MET A 192 16.94 2.44 20.88
C MET A 192 17.40 3.08 22.21
N GLU A 193 16.73 2.76 23.31
CA GLU A 193 17.16 3.27 24.62
C GLU A 193 18.52 2.64 25.00
N PRO A 194 19.54 3.44 25.36
CA PRO A 194 20.83 2.90 25.80
C PRO A 194 20.63 1.99 27.03
N ALA A 195 21.34 0.87 27.04
CA ALA A 195 21.25 -0.07 28.17
C ALA A 195 21.62 0.63 29.49
N TYR A 196 20.70 0.67 30.39
CA TYR A 196 20.69 1.43 31.66
C TYR A 196 21.84 1.11 32.66
N VAL A 197 22.87 0.45 32.22
CA VAL A 197 23.91 -0.10 33.16
C VAL A 197 24.91 0.95 33.61
N LEU A 198 24.96 2.15 33.00
CA LEU A 198 26.09 3.07 33.25
C LEU A 198 25.76 4.53 33.59
N THR A 199 24.53 4.99 33.57
CA THR A 199 24.21 6.38 33.89
C THR A 199 22.93 6.53 34.71
N SER A 200 23.04 7.21 35.85
CA SER A 200 21.94 7.54 36.73
C SER A 200 21.11 8.76 36.30
N GLN A 201 21.05 9.06 35.03
CA GLN A 201 20.29 10.19 34.47
C GLN A 201 19.02 9.70 33.79
N HIS A 202 17.97 10.51 33.84
CA HIS A 202 16.69 10.26 33.18
C HIS A 202 16.93 10.04 31.68
N GLU A 203 16.51 8.88 31.21
CA GLU A 203 16.69 8.47 29.83
C GLU A 203 15.67 9.19 28.91
N PRO A 204 16.09 9.62 27.71
CA PRO A 204 15.17 10.17 26.74
C PRO A 204 14.17 9.09 26.29
N TYR A 205 12.91 9.43 26.39
CA TYR A 205 11.79 8.60 25.96
C TYR A 205 11.54 8.85 24.47
N TYR A 206 11.90 7.90 23.61
CA TYR A 206 11.68 8.07 22.19
C TYR A 206 10.27 7.63 21.81
N TYR A 207 9.48 8.60 21.41
CA TYR A 207 8.13 8.40 20.90
C TYR A 207 8.07 8.89 19.45
N GLY A 208 7.53 8.07 18.53
CA GLY A 208 7.34 8.40 17.14
C GLY A 208 5.86 8.48 16.80
N HIS A 209 5.46 9.55 16.12
CA HIS A 209 4.15 9.72 15.51
C HIS A 209 4.33 9.96 14.03
N ASP A 210 4.00 8.97 13.20
CA ASP A 210 4.17 9.02 11.76
C ASP A 210 2.82 9.03 11.06
N GLN A 211 2.60 9.98 10.16
CA GLN A 211 1.45 9.99 9.28
C GLN A 211 1.88 9.92 7.83
N VAL A 212 1.37 8.95 7.10
CA VAL A 212 1.58 8.78 5.65
C VAL A 212 0.27 8.94 4.92
N LEU A 213 0.17 9.98 4.10
CA LEU A 213 -0.98 10.24 3.23
C LEU A 213 -0.57 10.03 1.78
N THR A 214 -1.20 9.07 1.11
CA THR A 214 -1.01 8.80 -0.32
C THR A 214 -2.30 9.10 -1.07
N ARG A 215 -2.21 9.84 -2.18
CA ARG A 215 -3.31 10.11 -3.10
C ARG A 215 -2.88 9.79 -4.52
N ARG A 216 -3.78 9.20 -5.30
CA ARG A 216 -3.53 8.86 -6.69
C ARG A 216 -4.76 9.17 -7.52
N TYR A 217 -4.53 9.73 -8.70
CA TYR A 217 -5.54 10.09 -9.68
C TYR A 217 -5.14 9.46 -11.01
N ASP A 218 -6.06 8.77 -11.67
CA ASP A 218 -5.81 8.15 -12.95
C ASP A 218 -6.98 8.46 -13.91
N VAL A 219 -6.65 8.79 -15.14
CA VAL A 219 -7.61 8.86 -16.25
C VAL A 219 -7.05 8.01 -17.39
N ASN A 220 -7.82 7.06 -17.84
CA ASN A 220 -7.46 6.15 -18.92
C ASN A 220 -8.55 6.19 -20.01
N TYR A 221 -8.13 6.48 -21.23
CA TYR A 221 -8.95 6.32 -22.42
C TYR A 221 -8.46 5.13 -23.23
N ARG A 222 -9.38 4.22 -23.55
CA ARG A 222 -9.13 3.03 -24.37
C ARG A 222 -10.02 3.03 -25.60
N PHE A 223 -9.41 2.82 -26.74
CA PHE A 223 -10.09 2.59 -28.02
C PHE A 223 -9.70 1.20 -28.54
N THR A 224 -10.69 0.35 -28.83
CA THR A 224 -10.47 -1.04 -29.27
C THR A 224 -11.36 -1.28 -30.51
N PRO A 225 -10.92 -0.85 -31.71
CA PRO A 225 -11.73 -0.94 -32.94
C PRO A 225 -11.97 -2.41 -33.33
N LEU A 226 -13.21 -2.75 -33.58
CA LEU A 226 -13.63 -4.10 -33.97
C LEU A 226 -13.20 -4.46 -35.41
N GLU A 227 -13.10 -3.47 -36.32
CA GLU A 227 -12.85 -3.67 -37.74
C GLU A 227 -11.58 -2.98 -38.27
N SER A 228 -10.52 -2.91 -37.47
CA SER A 228 -9.25 -2.33 -37.90
C SER A 228 -8.24 -3.41 -38.25
N SER A 229 -7.62 -3.36 -39.41
CA SER A 229 -6.57 -4.30 -39.82
C SER A 229 -5.18 -3.92 -39.32
N TRP A 230 -4.98 -2.68 -38.86
CA TRP A 230 -3.66 -2.16 -38.48
C TRP A 230 -3.59 -1.68 -37.00
N LEU A 231 -4.72 -1.41 -36.35
CA LEU A 231 -4.79 -0.94 -34.98
C LEU A 231 -5.66 -1.88 -34.12
N ASN A 232 -5.07 -2.65 -33.24
CA ASN A 232 -5.81 -3.52 -32.34
C ASN A 232 -6.33 -2.78 -31.11
N GLN A 233 -5.54 -1.82 -30.61
CA GLN A 233 -5.88 -1.06 -29.41
C GLN A 233 -5.05 0.22 -29.30
N LEU A 234 -5.68 1.30 -28.85
CA LEU A 234 -5.04 2.53 -28.42
C LEU A 234 -5.39 2.78 -26.95
N ASN A 235 -4.37 2.96 -26.10
CA ASN A 235 -4.54 3.39 -24.72
C ASN A 235 -3.83 4.72 -24.51
N ILE A 236 -4.54 5.68 -23.92
CA ILE A 236 -4.00 6.96 -23.48
C ILE A 236 -4.32 7.06 -21.99
N TYR A 237 -3.30 7.27 -21.16
CA TYR A 237 -3.49 7.41 -19.74
C TYR A 237 -2.73 8.63 -19.20
N VAL A 238 -3.33 9.29 -18.22
CA VAL A 238 -2.72 10.35 -17.43
C VAL A 238 -2.91 9.98 -15.97
N ASN A 239 -1.84 10.06 -15.21
CA ASN A 239 -1.88 9.77 -13.78
C ASN A 239 -1.10 10.81 -12.98
N GLY A 240 -1.48 10.98 -11.73
CA GLY A 240 -0.77 11.78 -10.75
C GLY A 240 -0.78 11.05 -9.40
N GLN A 241 0.35 11.07 -8.72
CA GLN A 241 0.48 10.54 -7.38
C GLN A 241 1.14 11.55 -6.48
N GLN A 242 0.63 11.66 -5.26
CA GLN A 242 1.17 12.49 -4.19
C GLN A 242 1.30 11.62 -2.94
N SER A 243 2.45 11.70 -2.28
CA SER A 243 2.69 11.07 -0.98
C SER A 243 3.26 12.12 -0.04
N PHE A 244 2.65 12.24 1.12
CA PHE A 244 3.09 13.13 2.18
C PHE A 244 3.45 12.27 3.39
N LEU A 245 4.65 12.48 3.91
CA LEU A 245 5.10 11.89 5.16
C LEU A 245 5.24 13.02 6.17
N ASP A 246 4.52 12.93 7.27
CA ASP A 246 4.72 13.74 8.47
C ASP A 246 5.22 12.81 9.57
N ALA A 247 6.43 13.05 10.06
CA ALA A 247 7.10 12.22 11.05
C ALA A 247 7.54 13.11 12.21
N ASP A 248 6.93 12.93 13.38
CA ASP A 248 7.27 13.63 14.61
C ASP A 248 7.92 12.62 15.59
N THR A 249 9.18 12.90 15.94
CA THR A 249 9.91 12.12 16.94
C THR A 249 10.20 13.01 18.14
N ARG A 250 9.73 12.58 19.31
CA ARG A 250 9.93 13.29 20.58
C ARG A 250 10.83 12.47 21.49
N SER A 251 11.73 13.13 22.15
CA SER A 251 12.63 12.59 23.18
C SER A 251 12.44 13.30 24.51
#